data_83943d0cb2e37a8bd97193ff539f0612
#
_entry.id   83943d0cb2e37a8bd97193ff539f0612
#
_cell.length_a   1.000
_cell.length_b   1.000
_cell.length_c   1.000
_cell.angle_alpha   90.00
_cell.angle_beta   90.00
_cell.angle_gamma   90.00
#
_symmetry.space_group_name_H-M   'P 1'
#
loop_
_entity.id
_entity.type
_entity.pdbx_description
1 polymer ?
#
loop_
_entity_poly.entity_id
_entity_poly.type
_entity_poly.pdbx_seq_one_letter_code
_entity_poly.pdbx_strand_id
1 'polypeptide(L)'
;MITDITIKVRADLQEEAFGTMENAKEYVDTEPGKYFHVIITAKFSQDFEGKLRLEISHKRSGFMKYVNVNNPPKGMLAQLEPDDIMCFGSPGIRISRLLGQNYRPPLAQRDYVDVKLYLDNKEIESKSFAIRGSF
;
A
#
# COMPACT_ATOMS: atom_id res chain seq x y z
N MET A 1 1.17 17.02 -10.90
CA MET A 1 0.25 16.87 -9.74
C MET A 1 -0.29 15.44 -9.71
N ILE A 2 -0.49 14.90 -8.55
CA ILE A 2 -1.14 13.60 -8.35
C ILE A 2 -2.48 13.84 -7.62
N THR A 3 -3.56 13.23 -8.13
CA THR A 3 -4.92 13.41 -7.59
C THR A 3 -5.69 12.09 -7.61
N ASP A 4 -6.88 12.08 -6.98
CA ASP A 4 -7.80 10.93 -6.95
C ASP A 4 -7.12 9.66 -6.44
N ILE A 5 -6.40 9.81 -5.34
CA ILE A 5 -5.61 8.71 -4.76
C ILE A 5 -6.54 7.75 -4.01
N THR A 6 -6.44 6.46 -4.37
CA THR A 6 -7.11 5.39 -3.63
C THR A 6 -6.05 4.40 -3.17
N ILE A 7 -6.09 4.04 -1.89
CA ILE A 7 -5.16 3.07 -1.30
C ILE A 7 -5.96 1.85 -0.85
N LYS A 8 -5.55 0.68 -1.29
CA LYS A 8 -6.08 -0.61 -0.85
C LYS A 8 -4.94 -1.57 -0.55
N VAL A 9 -5.26 -2.69 0.04
CA VAL A 9 -4.27 -3.72 0.42
C VAL A 9 -4.65 -5.07 -0.16
N ARG A 10 -3.67 -5.95 -0.25
CA ARG A 10 -3.88 -7.31 -0.72
C ARG A 10 -2.90 -8.23 0.00
N ALA A 11 -3.33 -9.44 0.32
CA ALA A 11 -2.46 -10.51 0.79
C ALA A 11 -2.39 -11.59 -0.29
N ASP A 12 -1.19 -11.99 -0.67
CA ASP A 12 -0.97 -12.96 -1.74
C ASP A 12 0.31 -13.77 -1.51
N LEU A 13 0.45 -14.88 -2.24
CA LEU A 13 1.65 -15.72 -2.20
C LEU A 13 2.81 -15.13 -2.99
N GLN A 14 2.54 -14.15 -3.85
CA GLN A 14 3.53 -13.48 -4.69
C GLN A 14 4.16 -12.31 -3.94
N GLU A 15 5.50 -12.22 -4.00
CA GLU A 15 6.24 -11.10 -3.39
C GLU A 15 6.29 -9.86 -4.29
N GLU A 16 6.29 -10.05 -5.62
CA GLU A 16 6.36 -8.95 -6.57
C GLU A 16 5.14 -8.04 -6.49
N ALA A 17 5.35 -6.76 -6.76
CA ALA A 17 4.28 -5.76 -6.72
C ALA A 17 3.18 -6.05 -7.76
N PHE A 18 1.94 -5.77 -7.37
CA PHE A 18 0.80 -5.88 -8.26
C PHE A 18 0.53 -4.55 -8.96
N GLY A 19 0.25 -4.63 -10.26
CA GLY A 19 -0.15 -3.47 -11.06
C GLY A 19 -1.65 -3.35 -11.29
N THR A 20 -2.48 -4.07 -10.52
CA THR A 20 -3.94 -4.05 -10.66
C THR A 20 -4.62 -3.98 -9.29
N MET A 21 -5.87 -3.50 -9.28
CA MET A 21 -6.73 -3.51 -8.09
C MET A 21 -7.48 -4.83 -7.89
N GLU A 22 -7.23 -5.82 -8.74
CA GLU A 22 -7.87 -7.12 -8.63
C GLU A 22 -7.59 -7.75 -7.28
N ASN A 23 -8.64 -8.23 -6.61
CA ASN A 23 -8.57 -8.83 -5.28
C ASN A 23 -8.04 -7.91 -4.17
N ALA A 24 -7.95 -6.60 -4.41
CA ALA A 24 -7.59 -5.64 -3.37
C ALA A 24 -8.73 -5.53 -2.34
N LYS A 25 -8.33 -5.37 -1.07
CA LYS A 25 -9.24 -5.35 0.07
C LYS A 25 -9.11 -4.05 0.86
N GLU A 26 -10.11 -3.76 1.69
CA GLU A 26 -10.10 -2.67 2.65
C GLU A 26 -9.64 -3.13 4.05
N TYR A 27 -9.15 -4.33 4.19
CA TYR A 27 -8.67 -4.90 5.44
C TYR A 27 -7.45 -5.78 5.21
N VAL A 28 -6.68 -5.98 6.29
CA VAL A 28 -5.48 -6.84 6.26
C VAL A 28 -5.86 -8.25 6.63
N ASP A 29 -5.52 -9.20 5.76
CA ASP A 29 -5.67 -10.64 6.02
C ASP A 29 -4.44 -11.15 6.77
N THR A 30 -4.65 -11.94 7.81
CA THR A 30 -3.57 -12.47 8.66
C THR A 30 -3.12 -13.88 8.28
N GLU A 31 -3.55 -14.41 7.15
CA GLU A 31 -3.19 -15.76 6.72
C GLU A 31 -1.68 -15.94 6.64
N PRO A 32 -1.11 -16.92 7.38
CA PRO A 32 0.34 -17.18 7.38
C PRO A 32 0.85 -17.55 5.99
N GLY A 33 2.09 -17.19 5.71
CA GLY A 33 2.75 -17.52 4.45
C GLY A 33 2.46 -16.58 3.31
N LYS A 34 1.58 -15.60 3.51
CA LYS A 34 1.28 -14.59 2.50
C LYS A 34 2.12 -13.34 2.69
N TYR A 35 2.19 -12.55 1.61
CA TYR A 35 2.81 -11.24 1.58
C TYR A 35 1.76 -10.16 1.58
N PHE A 36 1.99 -9.12 2.34
CA PHE A 36 1.17 -7.92 2.38
C PHE A 36 1.61 -6.95 1.28
N HIS A 37 0.66 -6.47 0.49
CA HIS A 37 0.90 -5.50 -0.56
C HIS A 37 0.00 -4.29 -0.37
N VAL A 38 0.55 -3.11 -0.63
CA VAL A 38 -0.23 -1.88 -0.79
C VAL A 38 -0.45 -1.66 -2.27
N ILE A 39 -1.67 -1.35 -2.67
CA ILE A 39 -2.03 -1.07 -4.06
C ILE A 39 -2.65 0.32 -4.12
N ILE A 40 -2.15 1.13 -5.01
CA ILE A 40 -2.54 2.53 -5.14
C ILE A 40 -3.05 2.78 -6.56
N THR A 41 -4.16 3.48 -6.68
CA THR A 41 -4.58 4.09 -7.94
C THR A 41 -4.57 5.59 -7.78
N ALA A 42 -4.18 6.30 -8.83
CA ALA A 42 -4.13 7.75 -8.84
C ALA A 42 -4.13 8.29 -10.26
N LYS A 43 -4.51 9.55 -10.40
CA LYS A 43 -4.35 10.32 -11.63
C LYS A 43 -3.10 11.17 -11.52
N PHE A 44 -2.29 11.17 -12.58
CA PHE A 44 -1.07 11.97 -12.67
C PHE A 44 -1.22 13.00 -13.78
N SER A 45 -0.76 14.21 -13.53
CA SER A 45 -0.58 15.19 -14.62
C SER A 45 0.60 14.79 -15.49
N GLN A 46 0.59 15.21 -16.76
CA GLN A 46 1.68 14.90 -17.68
C GLN A 46 3.02 15.50 -17.25
N ASP A 47 2.98 16.57 -16.48
CA ASP A 47 4.15 17.26 -15.92
C ASP A 47 4.50 16.81 -14.49
N PHE A 48 3.95 15.69 -14.04
CA PHE A 48 4.23 15.19 -12.70
C PHE A 48 5.72 14.99 -12.48
N GLU A 49 6.21 15.56 -11.40
CA GLU A 49 7.57 15.37 -10.90
C GLU A 49 7.53 15.08 -9.41
N GLY A 50 8.52 14.37 -8.92
CA GLY A 50 8.66 14.06 -7.51
C GLY A 50 8.88 12.58 -7.26
N LYS A 51 9.21 12.25 -6.02
CA LYS A 51 9.46 10.88 -5.58
C LYS A 51 8.36 10.43 -4.63
N LEU A 52 7.73 9.32 -4.98
CA LEU A 52 6.70 8.70 -4.16
C LEU A 52 7.32 7.66 -3.21
N ARG A 53 6.88 7.69 -1.97
CA ARG A 53 7.33 6.76 -0.94
C ARG A 53 6.15 6.39 -0.05
N LEU A 54 6.08 5.11 0.31
CA LEU A 54 5.12 4.61 1.29
C LEU A 54 5.79 4.43 2.64
N GLU A 55 5.07 4.75 3.69
CA GLU A 55 5.39 4.34 5.05
C GLU A 55 4.33 3.34 5.48
N ILE A 56 4.77 2.13 5.82
CA ILE A 56 3.89 1.06 6.27
C ILE A 56 4.27 0.75 7.71
N SER A 57 3.30 0.85 8.62
CA SER A 57 3.56 0.64 10.03
C SER A 57 2.45 -0.15 10.71
N HIS A 58 2.84 -0.94 11.70
CA HIS A 58 1.95 -1.62 12.62
C HIS A 58 2.36 -1.23 14.03
N LYS A 59 1.54 -0.41 14.67
CA LYS A 59 1.89 0.20 15.96
C LYS A 59 2.16 -0.83 17.05
N ARG A 60 1.33 -1.85 17.12
CA ARG A 60 1.40 -2.86 18.17
C ARG A 60 2.68 -3.72 18.10
N SER A 61 3.13 -4.10 16.91
CA SER A 61 4.37 -4.85 16.72
C SER A 61 5.62 -3.97 16.71
N GLY A 62 5.44 -2.67 16.54
CA GLY A 62 6.53 -1.73 16.33
C GLY A 62 7.11 -1.77 14.92
N PHE A 63 6.51 -2.50 14.00
CA PHE A 63 6.98 -2.56 12.62
C PHE A 63 6.81 -1.21 11.93
N MET A 64 7.86 -0.79 11.24
CA MET A 64 7.82 0.37 10.36
C MET A 64 8.78 0.15 9.19
N LYS A 65 8.33 0.42 7.99
CA LYS A 65 9.15 0.34 6.80
C LYS A 65 8.77 1.43 5.81
N TYR A 66 9.79 2.07 5.22
CA TYR A 66 9.63 2.94 4.07
C TYR A 66 9.88 2.15 2.79
N VAL A 67 9.01 2.31 1.81
CA VAL A 67 9.12 1.64 0.52
C VAL A 67 9.08 2.69 -0.57
N ASN A 68 10.11 2.75 -1.39
CA ASN A 68 10.08 3.61 -2.57
C ASN A 68 9.14 3.01 -3.60
N VAL A 69 8.28 3.85 -4.15
CA VAL A 69 7.35 3.45 -5.20
C VAL A 69 7.89 3.96 -6.53
N ASN A 70 7.89 3.09 -7.53
CA ASN A 70 8.33 3.49 -8.87
C ASN A 70 7.37 4.52 -9.44
N ASN A 71 7.91 5.70 -9.76
CA ASN A 71 7.15 6.72 -10.46
C ASN A 71 6.85 6.28 -11.89
N PRO A 72 5.71 6.72 -12.45
CA PRO A 72 5.46 6.48 -13.87
C PRO A 72 6.59 7.07 -14.73
N PRO A 73 7.07 6.34 -15.75
CA PRO A 73 8.05 6.90 -16.68
C PRO A 73 7.54 8.15 -17.37
N LYS A 74 8.42 9.11 -17.64
CA LYS A 74 8.03 10.37 -18.31
C LYS A 74 7.35 10.14 -19.65
N GLY A 75 7.80 9.16 -20.42
CA GLY A 75 7.15 8.82 -21.70
C GLY A 75 5.71 8.34 -21.54
N MET A 76 5.42 7.60 -20.46
CA MET A 76 4.06 7.19 -20.14
C MET A 76 3.20 8.36 -19.69
N LEU A 77 3.75 9.28 -18.87
CA LEU A 77 3.05 10.47 -18.43
C LEU A 77 2.65 11.37 -19.61
N ALA A 78 3.52 11.49 -20.60
CA ALA A 78 3.26 12.31 -21.79
C ALA A 78 2.10 11.79 -22.63
N GLN A 79 1.74 10.53 -22.50
CA GLN A 79 0.63 9.89 -23.24
C GLN A 79 -0.68 9.83 -22.46
N LEU A 80 -0.70 10.32 -21.21
CA LEU A 80 -1.89 10.26 -20.37
C LEU A 80 -2.98 11.18 -20.89
N GLU A 81 -4.18 10.64 -20.96
CA GLU A 81 -5.40 11.41 -21.15
C GLU A 81 -5.88 11.96 -19.79
N PRO A 82 -6.72 13.01 -19.75
CA PRO A 82 -7.13 13.65 -18.50
C PRO A 82 -7.78 12.74 -17.46
N ASP A 83 -8.42 11.66 -17.87
CA ASP A 83 -9.13 10.74 -16.98
C ASP A 83 -8.41 9.41 -16.76
N ASP A 84 -7.19 9.28 -17.27
CA ASP A 84 -6.44 8.05 -17.10
C ASP A 84 -6.04 7.84 -15.65
N ILE A 85 -6.31 6.62 -15.15
CA ILE A 85 -5.97 6.20 -13.80
C ILE A 85 -4.82 5.20 -13.90
N MET A 86 -3.76 5.44 -13.14
CA MET A 86 -2.65 4.52 -13.05
C MET A 86 -2.74 3.70 -11.77
N CYS A 87 -2.41 2.42 -11.86
CA CYS A 87 -2.34 1.52 -10.73
C CYS A 87 -0.91 1.07 -10.50
N PHE A 88 -0.45 1.16 -9.27
CA PHE A 88 0.88 0.72 -8.88
C PHE A 88 0.84 0.17 -7.45
N GLY A 89 1.82 -0.66 -7.13
CA GLY A 89 1.84 -1.31 -5.83
C GLY A 89 3.23 -1.38 -5.21
N SER A 90 3.27 -1.74 -3.94
CA SER A 90 4.51 -2.03 -3.23
C SER A 90 4.90 -3.49 -3.39
N PRO A 91 6.21 -3.82 -3.32
CA PRO A 91 6.63 -5.20 -3.11
C PRO A 91 6.02 -5.76 -1.83
N GLY A 92 5.85 -7.07 -1.78
CA GLY A 92 5.24 -7.74 -0.63
C GLY A 92 6.12 -7.72 0.61
N ILE A 93 5.46 -7.60 1.76
CA ILE A 93 6.08 -7.78 3.07
C ILE A 93 5.44 -9.01 3.69
N ARG A 94 6.23 -9.97 4.18
CA ARG A 94 5.66 -11.14 4.84
C ARG A 94 4.74 -10.71 5.97
N ILE A 95 3.55 -11.28 6.03
CA ILE A 95 2.56 -10.97 7.09
C ILE A 95 3.17 -11.26 8.47
N SER A 96 3.93 -12.35 8.61
CA SER A 96 4.59 -12.69 9.88
C SER A 96 5.63 -11.65 10.30
N ARG A 97 6.25 -10.96 9.34
CA ARG A 97 7.19 -9.86 9.63
C ARG A 97 6.46 -8.57 10.01
N LEU A 98 5.38 -8.26 9.31
CA LEU A 98 4.58 -7.07 9.55
C LEU A 98 3.88 -7.11 10.92
N LEU A 99 3.24 -8.22 11.24
CA LEU A 99 2.41 -8.35 12.43
C LEU A 99 3.10 -9.07 13.58
N GLY A 100 4.20 -9.76 13.32
CA GLY A 100 4.87 -10.65 14.27
C GLY A 100 4.46 -12.10 14.06
N GLN A 101 5.34 -13.02 14.47
CA GLN A 101 5.01 -14.45 14.43
C GLN A 101 3.91 -14.75 15.44
N ASN A 102 3.01 -15.66 15.09
CA ASN A 102 1.89 -16.07 15.93
C ASN A 102 0.96 -14.90 16.30
N TYR A 103 0.84 -13.93 15.40
CA TYR A 103 -0.06 -12.80 15.59
C TYR A 103 -1.49 -13.28 15.83
N ARG A 104 -2.14 -12.68 16.84
CA ARG A 104 -3.57 -12.86 17.10
C ARG A 104 -4.23 -11.51 17.29
N PRO A 105 -5.34 -11.24 16.59
CA PRO A 105 -6.06 -9.98 16.79
C PRO A 105 -6.50 -9.84 18.25
N PRO A 106 -6.35 -8.64 18.85
CA PRO A 106 -6.80 -8.40 20.21
C PRO A 106 -8.33 -8.48 20.30
N LEU A 107 -8.84 -9.08 21.39
CA LEU A 107 -10.29 -9.25 21.58
C LEU A 107 -11.00 -7.94 21.94
N ALA A 108 -10.32 -7.03 22.62
CA ALA A 108 -10.93 -5.83 23.20
C ALA A 108 -10.70 -4.55 22.38
N GLN A 109 -9.77 -4.56 21.44
CA GLN A 109 -9.42 -3.38 20.65
C GLN A 109 -9.22 -3.78 19.20
N ARG A 110 -9.58 -2.86 18.30
CA ARG A 110 -9.22 -3.03 16.88
C ARG A 110 -7.75 -2.73 16.70
N ASP A 111 -7.12 -3.51 15.84
CA ASP A 111 -5.74 -3.34 15.45
C ASP A 111 -5.67 -2.96 13.97
N TYR A 112 -4.69 -2.14 13.62
CA TYR A 112 -4.61 -1.55 12.28
C TYR A 112 -3.19 -1.58 11.75
N VAL A 113 -3.09 -1.69 10.44
CA VAL A 113 -1.88 -1.33 9.70
C VAL A 113 -2.09 0.06 9.10
N ASP A 114 -1.16 0.96 9.34
CA ASP A 114 -1.22 2.32 8.84
C ASP A 114 -0.35 2.45 7.60
N VAL A 115 -0.90 3.08 6.57
CA VAL A 115 -0.22 3.35 5.31
C VAL A 115 -0.26 4.84 5.04
N LYS A 116 0.92 5.43 4.82
CA LYS A 116 1.05 6.83 4.44
C LYS A 116 1.78 6.93 3.12
N LEU A 117 1.29 7.81 2.25
CA LEU A 117 1.93 8.11 0.97
C LEU A 117 2.57 9.48 1.05
N TYR A 118 3.85 9.53 0.73
CA TYR A 118 4.65 10.77 0.70
C TYR A 118 5.04 11.13 -0.74
N LEU A 119 4.96 12.39 -1.04
CA LEU A 119 5.54 12.99 -2.24
C LEU A 119 6.62 13.99 -1.79
N ASP A 120 7.88 13.72 -2.17
CA ASP A 120 9.03 14.55 -1.79
C ASP A 120 9.09 14.85 -0.30
N ASN A 121 8.91 13.81 0.53
CA ASN A 121 8.91 13.86 2.00
C ASN A 121 7.72 14.59 2.64
N LYS A 122 6.69 14.92 1.86
CA LYS A 122 5.45 15.49 2.38
C LYS A 122 4.34 14.44 2.30
N GLU A 123 3.65 14.20 3.42
CA GLU A 123 2.50 13.30 3.44
C GLU A 123 1.36 13.90 2.61
N ILE A 124 0.86 13.13 1.64
CA ILE A 124 -0.23 13.57 0.76
C ILE A 124 -1.48 12.71 0.93
N GLU A 125 -1.36 11.49 1.46
CA GLU A 125 -2.49 10.62 1.72
C GLU A 125 -2.14 9.65 2.83
N SER A 126 -3.12 9.24 3.62
CA SER A 126 -2.96 8.21 4.65
C SER A 126 -4.24 7.41 4.82
N LYS A 127 -4.08 6.16 5.21
CA LYS A 127 -5.20 5.27 5.47
C LYS A 127 -4.80 4.19 6.47
N SER A 128 -5.75 3.83 7.35
CA SER A 128 -5.59 2.73 8.30
C SER A 128 -6.47 1.57 7.88
N PHE A 129 -5.90 0.36 7.92
CA PHE A 129 -6.59 -0.86 7.52
C PHE A 129 -6.77 -1.77 8.73
N ALA A 130 -8.02 -2.11 9.04
CA ALA A 130 -8.31 -3.04 10.12
C ALA A 130 -7.73 -4.42 9.81
N ILE A 131 -7.20 -5.06 10.82
CA ILE A 131 -6.65 -6.42 10.69
C ILE A 131 -7.75 -7.41 11.01
N ARG A 132 -7.97 -8.35 10.09
CA ARG A 132 -8.94 -9.44 10.25
C ARG A 132 -8.20 -10.76 10.22
N GLY A 133 -8.37 -11.54 11.29
CA GLY A 133 -7.85 -12.89 11.34
C GLY A 133 -8.88 -13.90 10.89
N SER A 134 -8.45 -14.94 10.19
CA SER A 134 -9.22 -16.16 10.05
C SER A 134 -8.96 -17.00 11.29
N PHE A 135 -9.99 -17.28 12.02
CA PHE A 135 -9.93 -18.14 13.19
C PHE A 135 -10.39 -19.53 12.82
#